data_f1927c1c74dc4b52bf88b99512e3f162
#
_entry.id   f1927c1c74dc4b52bf88b99512e3f162
#
_cell.length_a   1.000
_cell.length_b   1.000
_cell.length_c   1.000
_cell.angle_alpha   90.00
_cell.angle_beta   90.00
_cell.angle_gamma   90.00
#
_symmetry.space_group_name_H-M   'P 1'
#
loop_
_entity.id
_entity.type
_entity.pdbx_description
1 polymer ?
#
loop_
_entity_poly.entity_id
_entity_poly.type
_entity_poly.pdbx_seq_one_letter_code
_entity_poly.pdbx_strand_id
1 'polypeptide(L)'
;LEEPIVVNRPDTIVLGMGLATLRAAKGNVCLETGDVQGLILAGLLFDAGETKSDNLLVVGSEDQKSEDNGKNIYLSDLFFRVGGTDTDTPVSVKCCATINSSHVVGDNFWVWRADHGDNVAWEENKAENGIIINGDEVTMYALMVEHFEQYQTVWNGDHGKVYMYQSEIPYDVPTQE
;
A
#
# COMPACT_ATOMS: atom_id res chain seq x y z
N LEU A 1 14.17 2.32 6.43
CA LEU A 1 14.63 3.11 5.28
C LEU A 1 14.60 4.60 5.63
N GLU A 2 15.67 5.32 5.35
CA GLU A 2 15.72 6.78 5.51
C GLU A 2 15.38 7.52 4.21
N GLU A 3 15.44 6.82 3.09
CA GLU A 3 15.08 7.28 1.75
C GLU A 3 14.31 6.16 1.03
N PRO A 4 13.46 6.49 0.04
CA PRO A 4 12.72 5.50 -0.71
C PRO A 4 13.62 4.62 -1.58
N ILE A 5 13.18 3.38 -1.81
CA ILE A 5 13.68 2.58 -2.93
C ILE A 5 12.98 3.09 -4.19
N VAL A 6 13.73 3.61 -5.15
CA VAL A 6 13.18 4.19 -6.39
C VAL A 6 13.41 3.24 -7.57
N VAL A 7 12.32 2.85 -8.26
CA VAL A 7 12.36 1.94 -9.41
C VAL A 7 11.93 2.69 -10.67
N ASN A 8 12.91 3.20 -11.41
CA ASN A 8 12.69 4.00 -12.65
C ASN A 8 13.10 3.26 -13.94
N ARG A 9 13.40 1.97 -13.84
CA ARG A 9 13.81 1.17 -14.99
C ARG A 9 12.72 0.17 -15.35
N PRO A 10 12.25 0.14 -16.60
CA PRO A 10 11.27 -0.87 -17.03
C PRO A 10 11.83 -2.29 -16.91
N ASP A 11 10.94 -3.27 -16.87
CA ASP A 11 11.27 -4.69 -16.77
C ASP A 11 12.12 -5.06 -15.53
N THR A 12 11.94 -4.30 -14.43
CA THR A 12 12.64 -4.54 -13.17
C THR A 12 11.84 -5.48 -12.27
N ILE A 13 12.55 -6.40 -11.63
CA ILE A 13 11.98 -7.30 -10.62
C ILE A 13 12.54 -6.92 -9.26
N VAL A 14 11.65 -6.66 -8.31
CA VAL A 14 11.97 -6.47 -6.88
C VAL A 14 11.33 -7.62 -6.11
N LEU A 15 12.15 -8.45 -5.49
CA LEU A 15 11.72 -9.61 -4.74
C LEU A 15 12.18 -9.54 -3.29
N GLY A 16 11.24 -9.53 -2.36
CA GLY A 16 11.49 -9.63 -0.92
C GLY A 16 11.78 -11.08 -0.53
N MET A 17 13.04 -11.41 -0.29
CA MET A 17 13.41 -12.76 0.13
C MET A 17 13.02 -13.00 1.59
N GLY A 18 12.14 -13.99 1.83
CA GLY A 18 11.65 -14.33 3.17
C GLY A 18 10.67 -13.27 3.73
N LEU A 19 9.90 -12.63 2.87
CA LEU A 19 8.99 -11.54 3.23
C LEU A 19 9.73 -10.37 3.89
N ALA A 20 10.63 -9.75 3.14
CA ALA A 20 11.44 -8.64 3.63
C ALA A 20 10.56 -7.44 4.04
N THR A 21 10.80 -6.93 5.24
CA THR A 21 10.06 -5.78 5.77
C THR A 21 10.77 -4.47 5.39
N LEU A 22 10.03 -3.55 4.78
CA LEU A 22 10.47 -2.19 4.46
C LEU A 22 9.74 -1.23 5.40
N ARG A 23 10.48 -0.55 6.28
CA ARG A 23 9.92 0.41 7.23
C ARG A 23 10.36 1.83 6.90
N ALA A 24 9.39 2.76 6.85
CA ALA A 24 9.63 4.18 6.65
C ALA A 24 10.16 4.81 7.96
N ALA A 25 11.43 5.16 8.01
CA ALA A 25 12.06 5.67 9.23
C ALA A 25 11.89 7.18 9.43
N LYS A 26 11.69 7.95 8.36
CA LYS A 26 11.64 9.43 8.39
C LYS A 26 10.38 10.03 7.75
N GLY A 27 9.28 9.27 7.68
CA GLY A 27 8.08 9.71 7.01
C GLY A 27 8.17 9.69 5.47
N ASN A 28 9.17 9.01 4.94
CA ASN A 28 9.36 8.80 3.51
C ASN A 28 8.47 7.66 2.99
N VAL A 29 8.29 7.59 1.69
CA VAL A 29 7.78 6.39 1.01
C VAL A 29 8.80 5.27 1.14
N CYS A 30 8.37 4.03 1.35
CA CYS A 30 9.30 2.90 1.40
C CYS A 30 9.79 2.51 0.00
N LEU A 31 8.87 2.43 -0.97
CA LEU A 31 9.17 2.14 -2.35
C LEU A 31 8.27 2.95 -3.28
N GLU A 32 8.87 3.56 -4.28
CA GLU A 32 8.15 4.26 -5.34
C GLU A 32 8.66 3.84 -6.71
N THR A 33 7.76 3.83 -7.69
CA THR A 33 8.13 3.58 -9.08
C THR A 33 7.86 4.81 -9.93
N GLY A 34 8.68 5.00 -10.96
CA GLY A 34 8.33 5.91 -12.04
C GLY A 34 7.24 5.33 -12.96
N ASP A 35 6.94 6.06 -14.04
CA ASP A 35 5.97 5.65 -15.06
C ASP A 35 6.59 4.63 -16.02
N VAL A 36 6.94 3.48 -15.48
CA VAL A 36 7.61 2.39 -16.21
C VAL A 36 6.78 1.12 -16.16
N GLN A 37 6.83 0.34 -17.20
CA GLN A 37 6.04 -0.89 -17.37
C GLN A 37 6.89 -2.15 -17.23
N GLY A 38 6.23 -3.30 -17.13
CA GLY A 38 6.89 -4.61 -17.01
C GLY A 38 7.50 -4.87 -15.64
N LEU A 39 7.09 -4.11 -14.62
CA LEU A 39 7.60 -4.31 -13.27
C LEU A 39 7.00 -5.54 -12.61
N ILE A 40 7.78 -6.18 -11.75
CA ILE A 40 7.31 -7.19 -10.81
C ILE A 40 7.80 -6.80 -9.41
N LEU A 41 6.86 -6.53 -8.51
CA LEU A 41 7.14 -6.33 -7.09
C LEU A 41 6.50 -7.48 -6.33
N ALA A 42 7.28 -8.23 -5.55
CA ALA A 42 6.74 -9.41 -4.89
C ALA A 42 7.36 -9.70 -3.52
N GLY A 43 6.53 -10.26 -2.62
CA GLY A 43 6.98 -10.81 -1.34
C GLY A 43 7.49 -9.77 -0.35
N LEU A 44 6.86 -8.61 -0.26
CA LEU A 44 7.27 -7.49 0.59
C LEU A 44 6.24 -7.16 1.66
N LEU A 45 6.70 -6.85 2.85
CA LEU A 45 5.92 -6.22 3.91
C LEU A 45 6.33 -4.75 4.04
N PHE A 46 5.37 -3.86 3.94
CA PHE A 46 5.53 -2.42 4.17
C PHE A 46 5.03 -2.06 5.55
N ASP A 47 5.87 -1.46 6.36
CA ASP A 47 5.61 -1.16 7.77
C ASP A 47 5.63 0.36 8.00
N ALA A 48 4.60 0.90 8.64
CA ALA A 48 4.57 2.32 8.97
C ALA A 48 5.62 2.65 10.05
N GLY A 49 6.18 3.84 9.97
CA GLY A 49 7.12 4.36 10.93
C GLY A 49 6.50 5.35 11.92
N GLU A 50 7.33 5.82 12.85
CA GLU A 50 6.95 6.81 13.87
C GLU A 50 6.66 8.20 13.27
N THR A 51 7.37 8.56 12.22
CA THR A 51 7.09 9.78 11.46
C THR A 51 6.04 9.47 10.39
N LYS A 52 4.96 10.23 10.35
CA LYS A 52 3.87 10.03 9.39
C LYS A 52 4.38 10.08 7.96
N SER A 53 4.11 9.03 7.20
CA SER A 53 4.34 8.98 5.75
C SER A 53 3.07 9.36 5.00
N ASP A 54 3.21 10.00 3.84
CA ASP A 54 2.07 10.17 2.93
C ASP A 54 1.67 8.83 2.30
N ASN A 55 2.64 8.00 1.91
CA ASN A 55 2.44 6.65 1.39
C ASN A 55 3.56 5.70 1.85
N LEU A 56 3.28 4.40 1.90
CA LEU A 56 4.33 3.38 2.05
C LEU A 56 4.77 2.83 0.68
N LEU A 57 3.83 2.69 -0.27
CA LEU A 57 4.08 2.31 -1.65
C LEU A 57 3.40 3.28 -2.61
N VAL A 58 4.13 3.72 -3.63
CA VAL A 58 3.57 4.46 -4.78
C VAL A 58 3.98 3.77 -6.08
N VAL A 59 3.02 3.45 -6.93
CA VAL A 59 3.25 2.82 -8.24
C VAL A 59 2.82 3.80 -9.34
N GLY A 60 3.80 4.38 -10.02
CA GLY A 60 3.60 5.44 -11.01
C GLY A 60 3.38 6.82 -10.40
N SER A 61 3.45 7.88 -11.20
CA SER A 61 3.22 9.26 -10.78
C SER A 61 1.77 9.71 -11.01
N GLU A 62 1.29 10.66 -10.21
CA GLU A 62 -0.06 11.23 -10.35
C GLU A 62 -0.28 11.96 -11.68
N ASP A 63 0.77 12.58 -12.19
CA ASP A 63 0.69 13.52 -13.32
C ASP A 63 0.87 12.87 -14.71
N GLN A 64 1.28 11.63 -14.77
CA GLN A 64 1.58 10.96 -16.03
C GLN A 64 0.87 9.61 -16.12
N LYS A 65 0.01 9.48 -17.11
CA LYS A 65 -0.49 8.15 -17.51
C LYS A 65 0.65 7.44 -18.23
N SER A 66 1.08 6.30 -17.68
CA SER A 66 2.07 5.46 -18.34
C SER A 66 1.59 5.12 -19.76
N GLU A 67 2.46 5.27 -20.76
CA GLU A 67 2.15 4.83 -22.11
C GLU A 67 1.91 3.31 -22.10
N ASP A 68 0.77 2.90 -22.65
CA ASP A 68 0.49 1.47 -22.83
C ASP A 68 1.47 0.89 -23.86
N ASN A 69 2.44 0.15 -23.38
CA ASN A 69 3.40 -0.57 -24.22
C ASN A 69 3.09 -2.07 -24.33
N GLY A 70 1.88 -2.47 -23.91
CA GLY A 70 1.41 -3.87 -23.91
C GLY A 70 2.00 -4.73 -22.80
N LYS A 71 2.66 -4.13 -21.80
CA LYS A 71 3.20 -4.85 -20.64
C LYS A 71 2.47 -4.44 -19.36
N ASN A 72 2.09 -5.42 -18.57
CA ASN A 72 1.51 -5.19 -17.25
C ASN A 72 2.58 -4.95 -16.18
N ILE A 73 2.17 -4.31 -15.10
CA ILE A 73 2.88 -4.30 -13.82
C ILE A 73 2.26 -5.39 -12.96
N TYR A 74 3.07 -6.25 -12.37
CA TYR A 74 2.64 -7.32 -11.48
C TYR A 74 3.06 -7.03 -10.05
N LEU A 75 2.09 -7.01 -9.15
CA LEU A 75 2.26 -6.80 -7.72
C LEU A 75 1.73 -8.03 -6.99
N SER A 76 2.59 -8.81 -6.34
CA SER A 76 2.18 -10.09 -5.73
C SER A 76 2.69 -10.20 -4.30
N ASP A 77 1.84 -10.74 -3.41
CA ASP A 77 2.20 -10.95 -2.01
C ASP A 77 2.76 -9.66 -1.37
N LEU A 78 2.02 -8.56 -1.50
CA LEU A 78 2.36 -7.29 -0.88
C LEU A 78 1.48 -7.06 0.35
N PHE A 79 2.12 -6.93 1.49
CA PHE A 79 1.47 -6.75 2.77
C PHE A 79 1.81 -5.38 3.36
N PHE A 80 0.84 -4.76 4.01
CA PHE A 80 0.99 -3.44 4.63
C PHE A 80 0.52 -3.51 6.06
N ARG A 81 1.29 -2.92 6.97
CA ARG A 81 1.00 -2.95 8.38
C ARG A 81 1.18 -1.58 9.02
N VAL A 82 0.19 -1.17 9.79
CA VAL A 82 0.24 0.05 10.59
C VAL A 82 -0.04 -0.29 12.06
N GLY A 83 1.01 -0.32 12.88
CA GLY A 83 0.93 -0.77 14.29
C GLY A 83 0.95 -2.30 14.47
N GLY A 84 0.66 -2.75 15.68
CA GLY A 84 0.60 -4.18 16.03
C GLY A 84 1.96 -4.85 16.19
N THR A 85 3.04 -4.09 16.14
CA THR A 85 4.41 -4.58 16.40
C THR A 85 4.94 -4.05 17.71
N ASP A 86 5.94 -4.74 18.25
CA ASP A 86 6.70 -4.29 19.43
C ASP A 86 7.47 -2.99 19.07
N THR A 87 6.76 -1.87 19.20
CA THR A 87 7.29 -0.52 19.07
C THR A 87 6.87 0.29 20.27
N ASP A 88 7.78 1.05 20.85
CA ASP A 88 7.48 1.88 22.03
C ASP A 88 6.76 3.21 21.66
N THR A 89 6.52 3.47 20.39
CA THR A 89 6.03 4.75 19.88
C THR A 89 4.90 4.58 18.88
N PRO A 90 3.94 5.53 18.85
CA PRO A 90 2.89 5.58 17.84
C PRO A 90 3.45 5.60 16.41
N VAL A 91 2.75 4.95 15.49
CA VAL A 91 3.09 4.93 14.05
C VAL A 91 1.95 5.52 13.23
N SER A 92 2.25 6.06 12.05
CA SER A 92 1.17 6.63 11.24
C SER A 92 1.48 6.68 9.74
N VAL A 93 0.39 6.63 8.94
CA VAL A 93 0.45 6.81 7.50
C VAL A 93 -0.84 7.48 7.01
N LYS A 94 -0.76 8.26 5.95
CA LYS A 94 -1.95 8.80 5.30
C LYS A 94 -2.61 7.75 4.40
N CYS A 95 -1.83 7.03 3.59
CA CYS A 95 -2.31 5.94 2.74
C CYS A 95 -1.24 4.85 2.64
N CYS A 96 -1.61 3.58 2.77
CA CYS A 96 -0.61 2.51 2.66
C CYS A 96 -0.09 2.36 1.23
N ALA A 97 -0.97 2.33 0.24
CA ALA A 97 -0.58 2.17 -1.15
C ALA A 97 -1.36 3.09 -2.09
N THR A 98 -0.67 3.72 -3.03
CA THR A 98 -1.28 4.46 -4.13
C THR A 98 -0.81 3.86 -5.46
N ILE A 99 -1.76 3.43 -6.29
CA ILE A 99 -1.51 2.86 -7.62
C ILE A 99 -2.01 3.85 -8.66
N ASN A 100 -1.08 4.62 -9.24
CA ASN A 100 -1.35 5.59 -10.28
C ASN A 100 -1.20 4.99 -11.70
N SER A 101 -0.35 3.97 -11.84
CA SER A 101 -0.15 3.29 -13.11
C SER A 101 -1.38 2.49 -13.54
N SER A 102 -1.65 2.50 -14.84
CA SER A 102 -2.65 1.64 -15.48
C SER A 102 -2.07 0.25 -15.80
N HIS A 103 -2.94 -0.72 -16.17
CA HIS A 103 -2.57 -2.09 -16.54
C HIS A 103 -1.78 -2.82 -15.43
N VAL A 104 -2.22 -2.65 -14.18
CA VAL A 104 -1.65 -3.31 -13.02
C VAL A 104 -2.44 -4.58 -12.68
N VAL A 105 -1.73 -5.66 -12.42
CA VAL A 105 -2.30 -6.90 -11.88
C VAL A 105 -1.75 -7.09 -10.46
N GLY A 106 -2.61 -6.94 -9.48
CA GLY A 106 -2.32 -7.20 -8.06
C GLY A 106 -2.84 -8.56 -7.63
N ASP A 107 -2.09 -9.29 -6.83
CA ASP A 107 -2.49 -10.58 -6.28
C ASP A 107 -2.03 -10.72 -4.83
N ASN A 108 -2.94 -11.18 -3.98
CA ASN A 108 -2.69 -11.44 -2.57
C ASN A 108 -2.17 -10.22 -1.79
N PHE A 109 -3.05 -9.22 -1.62
CA PHE A 109 -2.78 -8.03 -0.82
C PHE A 109 -3.48 -8.13 0.53
N TRP A 110 -2.74 -7.87 1.59
CA TRP A 110 -3.33 -7.58 2.90
C TRP A 110 -2.85 -6.21 3.38
N VAL A 111 -3.77 -5.27 3.42
CA VAL A 111 -3.54 -3.88 3.82
C VAL A 111 -4.22 -3.70 5.17
N TRP A 112 -3.44 -3.63 6.23
CA TRP A 112 -3.92 -3.78 7.58
C TRP A 112 -3.50 -2.62 8.49
N ARG A 113 -4.47 -1.85 8.98
CA ARG A 113 -4.27 -1.09 10.19
C ARG A 113 -4.54 -2.04 11.35
N ALA A 114 -3.52 -2.31 12.17
CA ALA A 114 -3.64 -3.30 13.22
C ALA A 114 -4.79 -2.99 14.19
N ASP A 115 -5.59 -3.99 14.50
CA ASP A 115 -6.67 -3.98 15.49
C ASP A 115 -6.27 -4.73 16.78
N HIS A 116 -5.11 -5.37 16.76
CA HIS A 116 -4.53 -6.07 17.90
C HIS A 116 -3.00 -6.03 17.85
N GLY A 117 -2.34 -6.34 18.98
CA GLY A 117 -0.89 -6.24 19.14
C GLY A 117 -0.50 -5.03 19.97
N ASP A 118 0.77 -4.66 19.94
CA ASP A 118 1.30 -3.54 20.70
C ASP A 118 1.03 -2.21 20.00
N ASN A 119 0.82 -1.13 20.78
CA ASN A 119 0.54 0.22 20.27
C ASN A 119 -0.61 0.26 19.23
N VAL A 120 -1.74 -0.32 19.63
CA VAL A 120 -2.96 -0.34 18.84
C VAL A 120 -4.06 0.41 19.60
N ALA A 121 -4.43 1.56 19.11
CA ALA A 121 -5.57 2.37 19.54
C ALA A 121 -5.83 3.47 18.52
N TRP A 122 -6.98 4.13 18.58
CA TRP A 122 -7.37 5.19 17.64
C TRP A 122 -6.31 6.29 17.46
N GLU A 123 -5.55 6.62 18.50
CA GLU A 123 -4.48 7.64 18.46
C GLU A 123 -3.07 7.09 18.32
N GLU A 124 -2.88 5.76 18.36
CA GLU A 124 -1.55 5.14 18.42
C GLU A 124 -1.05 4.67 17.03
N ASN A 125 -1.93 4.11 16.21
CA ASN A 125 -1.60 3.62 14.88
C ASN A 125 -2.50 4.23 13.81
N LYS A 126 -2.39 5.54 13.62
CA LYS A 126 -3.23 6.31 12.71
C LYS A 126 -2.99 5.97 11.24
N ALA A 127 -4.08 5.63 10.55
CA ALA A 127 -4.05 5.37 9.11
C ALA A 127 -5.36 5.83 8.46
N GLU A 128 -5.27 6.84 7.58
CA GLU A 128 -6.47 7.43 6.98
C GLU A 128 -7.05 6.47 5.93
N ASN A 129 -6.26 6.06 4.94
CA ASN A 129 -6.71 5.24 3.83
C ASN A 129 -5.85 3.97 3.66
N GLY A 130 -6.49 2.87 3.27
CA GLY A 130 -5.78 1.63 2.98
C GLY A 130 -5.09 1.68 1.62
N ILE A 131 -5.88 1.70 0.54
CA ILE A 131 -5.36 1.72 -0.82
C ILE A 131 -6.15 2.69 -1.70
N ILE A 132 -5.43 3.45 -2.54
CA ILE A 132 -6.00 4.33 -3.56
C ILE A 132 -5.56 3.83 -4.92
N ILE A 133 -6.51 3.59 -5.83
CA ILE A 133 -6.26 3.09 -7.19
C ILE A 133 -6.75 4.15 -8.17
N ASN A 134 -5.81 4.86 -8.80
CA ASN A 134 -6.05 5.91 -9.79
C ASN A 134 -5.88 5.40 -11.23
N GLY A 135 -5.10 4.33 -11.41
CA GLY A 135 -4.82 3.76 -12.73
C GLY A 135 -6.03 3.06 -13.34
N ASP A 136 -6.13 3.10 -14.66
CA ASP A 136 -7.15 2.40 -15.43
C ASP A 136 -6.76 0.92 -15.63
N GLU A 137 -7.75 0.05 -15.87
CA GLU A 137 -7.54 -1.38 -16.16
C GLU A 137 -6.73 -2.13 -15.09
N VAL A 138 -6.89 -1.72 -13.84
CA VAL A 138 -6.27 -2.41 -12.70
C VAL A 138 -7.11 -3.63 -12.33
N THR A 139 -6.48 -4.78 -12.18
CA THR A 139 -7.12 -6.01 -11.73
C THR A 139 -6.49 -6.47 -10.42
N MET A 140 -7.31 -6.68 -9.40
CA MET A 140 -6.88 -7.17 -8.09
C MET A 140 -7.48 -8.53 -7.80
N TYR A 141 -6.64 -9.48 -7.42
CA TYR A 141 -7.05 -10.79 -6.90
C TYR A 141 -6.73 -10.86 -5.42
N ALA A 142 -7.70 -11.27 -4.58
CA ALA A 142 -7.55 -11.38 -3.14
C ALA A 142 -7.03 -10.08 -2.49
N LEU A 143 -7.85 -9.02 -2.53
CA LEU A 143 -7.58 -7.74 -1.89
C LEU A 143 -8.30 -7.69 -0.53
N MET A 144 -7.54 -7.68 0.56
CA MET A 144 -8.03 -7.51 1.93
C MET A 144 -7.56 -6.18 2.47
N VAL A 145 -8.50 -5.32 2.92
CA VAL A 145 -8.18 -3.96 3.41
C VAL A 145 -9.00 -3.68 4.66
N GLU A 146 -8.33 -3.46 5.80
CA GLU A 146 -8.96 -3.55 7.11
C GLU A 146 -8.61 -2.38 8.03
N HIS A 147 -9.63 -1.89 8.74
CA HIS A 147 -9.60 -1.01 9.92
C HIS A 147 -9.11 0.43 9.69
N PHE A 148 -9.07 0.92 8.45
CA PHE A 148 -8.66 2.30 8.16
C PHE A 148 -9.71 3.32 8.61
N GLU A 149 -9.25 4.48 9.07
CA GLU A 149 -10.09 5.51 9.73
C GLU A 149 -11.02 6.23 8.76
N GLN A 150 -10.67 6.34 7.46
CA GLN A 150 -11.51 7.00 6.45
C GLN A 150 -12.03 6.00 5.41
N TYR A 151 -11.16 5.52 4.52
CA TYR A 151 -11.56 4.60 3.45
C TYR A 151 -10.66 3.38 3.41
N GLN A 152 -11.27 2.20 3.35
CA GLN A 152 -10.52 0.97 3.12
C GLN A 152 -9.93 1.00 1.71
N THR A 153 -10.75 1.30 0.71
CA THR A 153 -10.33 1.36 -0.69
C THR A 153 -10.99 2.55 -1.39
N VAL A 154 -10.20 3.35 -2.09
CA VAL A 154 -10.67 4.38 -3.02
C VAL A 154 -10.29 3.94 -4.43
N TRP A 155 -11.28 3.83 -5.32
CA TRP A 155 -11.04 3.40 -6.70
C TRP A 155 -11.52 4.48 -7.67
N ASN A 156 -10.59 5.17 -8.30
CA ASN A 156 -10.84 6.27 -9.23
C ASN A 156 -10.66 5.86 -10.71
N GLY A 157 -9.86 4.80 -10.96
CA GLY A 157 -9.56 4.36 -12.33
C GLY A 157 -10.72 3.64 -13.00
N ASP A 158 -10.77 3.71 -14.33
CA ASP A 158 -11.77 3.05 -15.15
C ASP A 158 -11.41 1.58 -15.44
N HIS A 159 -12.42 0.77 -15.80
CA HIS A 159 -12.27 -0.63 -16.20
C HIS A 159 -11.61 -1.53 -15.15
N GLY A 160 -11.63 -1.13 -13.88
CA GLY A 160 -11.10 -1.90 -12.77
C GLY A 160 -11.85 -3.20 -12.52
N LYS A 161 -11.14 -4.20 -12.00
CA LYS A 161 -11.72 -5.50 -11.63
C LYS A 161 -11.15 -5.93 -10.28
N VAL A 162 -11.99 -6.47 -9.42
CA VAL A 162 -11.55 -7.13 -8.19
C VAL A 162 -12.21 -8.48 -8.06
N TYR A 163 -11.40 -9.49 -7.78
CA TYR A 163 -11.83 -10.86 -7.52
C TYR A 163 -11.44 -11.23 -6.10
N MET A 164 -12.42 -11.51 -5.25
CA MET A 164 -12.31 -11.67 -3.81
C MET A 164 -11.82 -10.36 -3.14
N TYR A 165 -12.76 -9.62 -2.62
CA TYR A 165 -12.52 -8.42 -1.80
C TYR A 165 -13.04 -8.66 -0.39
N GLN A 166 -12.21 -8.34 0.61
CA GLN A 166 -12.61 -8.35 2.01
C GLN A 166 -12.22 -7.03 2.65
N SER A 167 -13.11 -6.48 3.45
CA SER A 167 -12.80 -5.29 4.25
C SER A 167 -13.50 -5.34 5.59
N GLU A 168 -12.86 -4.72 6.58
CA GLU A 168 -13.39 -4.55 7.92
C GLU A 168 -13.30 -3.10 8.34
N ILE A 169 -14.33 -2.62 9.06
CA ILE A 169 -14.33 -1.28 9.65
C ILE A 169 -13.47 -1.26 10.91
N PRO A 170 -12.98 -0.09 11.36
CA PRO A 170 -12.26 0.02 12.63
C PRO A 170 -13.11 -0.45 13.82
N TYR A 171 -12.50 -1.18 14.75
CA TYR A 171 -13.16 -1.63 15.98
C TYR A 171 -12.96 -0.66 17.16
N ASP A 172 -11.99 0.24 17.06
CA ASP A 172 -11.53 1.14 18.12
C ASP A 172 -12.06 2.58 17.99
N VAL A 173 -13.13 2.78 17.22
CA VAL A 173 -13.75 4.09 17.01
C VAL A 173 -14.21 4.67 18.36
N PRO A 174 -13.77 5.89 18.78
CA PRO A 174 -14.03 6.41 20.11
C PRO A 174 -15.50 6.77 20.35
N THR A 175 -16.26 7.10 19.31
CA THR A 175 -17.70 7.37 19.37
C THR A 175 -18.42 6.77 18.18
N GLN A 176 -19.72 6.52 18.34
CA GLN A 176 -20.58 6.02 17.25
C GLN A 176 -21.47 7.12 16.64
N GLU A 177 -21.03 8.37 16.77
CA GLU A 177 -21.75 9.54 16.25
C GLU A 177 -21.35 9.85 14.82
#